data_a1a71ff062785b8f75283d62068edae0
#
_entry.id   a1a71ff062785b8f75283d62068edae0
#
_cell.length_a   1.000
_cell.length_b   1.000
_cell.length_c   1.000
_cell.angle_alpha   90.00
_cell.angle_beta   90.00
_cell.angle_gamma   90.00
#
_symmetry.space_group_name_H-M   'P 1'
#
loop_
_entity.id
_entity.type
_entity.pdbx_description
1 polymer ?
#
loop_
_entity_poly.entity_id
_entity_poly.type
_entity_poly.pdbx_seq_one_letter_code
_entity_poly.pdbx_strand_id
1 'polypeptide(L)'
;MELGPDHVHFEIRKFIRLAAQANPTLLECLLTDPSDHTHVTPAGERLLAARAQFLSKRVQGSFGGYAISQLKRIRTHRRWLLTPPKAPPQRADFGLPEHLSVPRDQLGAAETLLERGEPIDLPANFLAVLDAERRYRGAKREWQQFQSWRRHRNPARAALEAEHGYDTKHALHLVRLLRMGAEILRTGAVQVRRPDRDELLAIRDGAWAYDTLIANAEALHADVQAAARASALPDRADEARLDALCETIVD
;
A
#
# COMPACT_ATOMS: atom_id res chain seq x y z
N MET A 1 32.82 4.18 -5.01
CA MET A 1 32.12 4.31 -3.72
C MET A 1 31.18 3.11 -3.63
N GLU A 2 31.50 2.15 -2.79
CA GLU A 2 30.59 1.02 -2.55
C GLU A 2 29.34 1.53 -1.84
N LEU A 3 28.20 1.34 -2.49
CA LEU A 3 26.90 1.71 -1.92
C LEU A 3 26.46 0.56 -1.01
N GLY A 4 26.10 0.89 0.22
CA GLY A 4 25.59 -0.11 1.18
C GLY A 4 24.26 -0.72 0.72
N PRO A 5 23.80 -1.80 1.36
CA PRO A 5 22.61 -2.57 0.95
C PRO A 5 21.29 -1.76 0.97
N ASP A 6 21.26 -0.62 1.64
CA ASP A 6 20.07 0.23 1.77
C ASP A 6 20.05 1.41 0.79
N HIS A 7 20.98 1.47 -0.16
CA HIS A 7 20.99 2.52 -1.18
C HIS A 7 20.10 2.13 -2.37
N VAL A 8 19.19 3.04 -2.73
CA VAL A 8 18.32 2.88 -3.89
C VAL A 8 18.55 4.03 -4.87
N HIS A 9 18.83 3.69 -6.12
CA HIS A 9 18.97 4.65 -7.21
C HIS A 9 17.73 4.66 -8.08
N PHE A 10 17.26 5.86 -8.42
CA PHE A 10 16.19 6.04 -9.38
C PHE A 10 16.73 6.78 -10.61
N GLU A 11 16.40 6.30 -11.77
CA GLU A 11 16.51 7.08 -12.99
C GLU A 11 15.59 8.32 -12.88
N ILE A 12 16.08 9.51 -13.29
CA ILE A 12 15.43 10.78 -12.99
C ILE A 12 14.00 10.88 -13.54
N ARG A 13 13.75 10.43 -14.75
CA ARG A 13 12.40 10.44 -15.36
C ARG A 13 11.44 9.54 -14.59
N LYS A 14 11.94 8.38 -14.15
CA LYS A 14 11.16 7.46 -13.31
C LYS A 14 10.88 8.08 -11.94
N PHE A 15 11.86 8.76 -11.34
CA PHE A 15 11.69 9.47 -10.07
C PHE A 15 10.58 10.52 -10.19
N ILE A 16 10.69 11.43 -11.16
CA ILE A 16 9.73 12.51 -11.41
C ILE A 16 8.32 11.94 -11.62
N ARG A 17 8.17 10.94 -12.48
CA ARG A 17 6.88 10.29 -12.74
C ARG A 17 6.26 9.68 -11.48
N LEU A 18 7.02 8.97 -10.67
CA LEU A 18 6.52 8.36 -9.45
C LEU A 18 6.19 9.41 -8.37
N ALA A 19 6.98 10.47 -8.25
CA ALA A 19 6.70 11.59 -7.35
C ALA A 19 5.43 12.34 -7.77
N ALA A 20 5.22 12.59 -9.07
CA ALA A 20 4.00 13.16 -9.63
C ALA A 20 2.74 12.29 -9.38
N GLN A 21 2.92 10.99 -9.23
CA GLN A 21 1.87 10.04 -8.81
C GLN A 21 1.68 10.01 -7.29
N ALA A 22 2.33 10.92 -6.57
CA ALA A 22 2.30 11.01 -5.11
C ALA A 22 2.77 9.72 -4.41
N ASN A 23 3.79 9.01 -4.97
CA ASN A 23 4.36 7.86 -4.28
C ASN A 23 4.94 8.29 -2.93
N PRO A 24 4.52 7.69 -1.79
CA PRO A 24 4.92 8.14 -0.47
C PRO A 24 6.43 8.20 -0.26
N THR A 25 7.16 7.16 -0.67
CA THR A 25 8.62 7.09 -0.49
C THR A 25 9.34 8.20 -1.26
N LEU A 26 8.89 8.48 -2.49
CA LEU A 26 9.52 9.50 -3.34
C LEU A 26 9.18 10.92 -2.86
N LEU A 27 7.94 11.14 -2.38
CA LEU A 27 7.58 12.42 -1.78
C LEU A 27 8.31 12.66 -0.46
N GLU A 28 8.47 11.64 0.38
CA GLU A 28 9.28 11.75 1.59
C GLU A 28 10.73 12.14 1.24
N CYS A 29 11.34 11.47 0.25
CA CYS A 29 12.70 11.80 -0.21
C CYS A 29 12.79 13.26 -0.71
N LEU A 30 11.82 13.71 -1.51
CA LEU A 30 11.79 15.06 -2.08
C LEU A 30 11.55 16.16 -1.04
N LEU A 31 10.82 15.85 0.03
CA LEU A 31 10.42 16.79 1.09
C LEU A 31 11.29 16.65 2.35
N THR A 32 12.34 15.84 2.30
CA THR A 32 13.33 15.71 3.39
C THR A 32 13.92 17.08 3.75
N ASP A 33 14.19 17.27 5.05
CA ASP A 33 14.82 18.48 5.54
C ASP A 33 16.22 18.66 4.89
N PRO A 34 16.58 19.86 4.45
CA PRO A 34 17.90 20.13 3.85
C PRO A 34 19.07 19.67 4.69
N SER A 35 18.94 19.67 6.02
CA SER A 35 20.00 19.19 6.94
C SER A 35 20.22 17.68 6.89
N ASP A 36 19.29 16.92 6.28
CA ASP A 36 19.42 15.48 6.06
C ASP A 36 20.07 15.14 4.71
N HIS A 37 20.31 16.12 3.86
CA HIS A 37 20.95 15.90 2.57
C HIS A 37 22.46 15.73 2.75
N THR A 38 23.00 14.60 2.34
CA THR A 38 24.45 14.33 2.42
C THR A 38 25.22 14.95 1.26
N HIS A 39 24.59 15.06 0.09
CA HIS A 39 25.14 15.67 -1.11
C HIS A 39 24.00 16.08 -2.04
N VAL A 40 24.08 17.30 -2.56
CA VAL A 40 23.12 17.83 -3.53
C VAL A 40 23.90 18.35 -4.75
N THR A 41 23.58 17.83 -5.92
CA THR A 41 24.13 18.33 -7.19
C THR A 41 23.32 19.53 -7.71
N PRO A 42 23.81 20.35 -8.67
CA PRO A 42 23.02 21.40 -9.28
C PRO A 42 21.69 20.91 -9.87
N ALA A 43 21.66 19.70 -10.43
CA ALA A 43 20.43 19.03 -10.88
C ALA A 43 19.48 18.72 -9.71
N GLY A 44 20.02 18.27 -8.58
CA GLY A 44 19.27 18.04 -7.34
C GLY A 44 18.69 19.33 -6.76
N GLU A 45 19.43 20.44 -6.80
CA GLU A 45 18.93 21.76 -6.38
C GLU A 45 17.71 22.21 -7.20
N ARG A 46 17.76 22.04 -8.55
CA ARG A 46 16.62 22.33 -9.41
C ARG A 46 15.38 21.49 -9.06
N LEU A 47 15.59 20.19 -8.80
CA LEU A 47 14.52 19.29 -8.40
C LEU A 47 13.90 19.70 -7.03
N LEU A 48 14.74 20.01 -6.05
CA LEU A 48 14.30 20.44 -4.71
C LEU A 48 13.58 21.78 -4.75
N ALA A 49 14.03 22.73 -5.59
CA ALA A 49 13.34 24.00 -5.79
C ALA A 49 11.92 23.83 -6.36
N ALA A 50 11.72 22.80 -7.19
CA ALA A 50 10.43 22.49 -7.80
C ALA A 50 9.53 21.56 -6.95
N ARG A 51 9.94 21.14 -5.75
CA ARG A 51 9.28 20.10 -4.93
C ARG A 51 7.79 20.33 -4.67
N ALA A 52 7.34 21.58 -4.52
CA ALA A 52 5.93 21.90 -4.33
C ALA A 52 5.05 21.55 -5.53
N GLN A 53 5.61 21.50 -6.74
CA GLN A 53 4.88 21.16 -7.99
C GLN A 53 4.45 19.70 -8.05
N PHE A 54 5.04 18.83 -7.23
CA PHE A 54 4.69 17.41 -7.14
C PHE A 54 3.48 17.14 -6.24
N LEU A 55 3.07 18.12 -5.44
CA LEU A 55 1.99 17.95 -4.47
C LEU A 55 0.62 18.14 -5.13
N SER A 56 -0.27 17.18 -4.91
CA SER A 56 -1.61 17.19 -5.48
C SER A 56 -2.56 16.36 -4.60
N LYS A 57 -3.87 16.45 -4.87
CA LYS A 57 -4.89 15.62 -4.20
C LYS A 57 -4.73 14.11 -4.46
N ARG A 58 -3.87 13.71 -5.39
CA ARG A 58 -3.47 12.28 -5.56
C ARG A 58 -2.90 11.66 -4.28
N VAL A 59 -2.38 12.46 -3.36
CA VAL A 59 -1.94 12.02 -2.02
C VAL A 59 -3.05 11.24 -1.29
N GLN A 60 -4.31 11.65 -1.42
CA GLN A 60 -5.45 10.89 -0.85
C GLN A 60 -5.45 9.43 -1.31
N GLY A 61 -5.36 9.21 -2.61
CA GLY A 61 -5.38 7.87 -3.19
C GLY A 61 -4.12 7.06 -2.89
N SER A 62 -2.95 7.70 -3.00
CA SER A 62 -1.67 7.00 -2.85
C SER A 62 -1.34 6.70 -1.39
N PHE A 63 -1.35 7.69 -0.49
CA PHE A 63 -1.09 7.48 0.93
C PHE A 63 -2.21 6.67 1.59
N GLY A 64 -3.48 7.02 1.32
CA GLY A 64 -4.64 6.29 1.82
C GLY A 64 -4.68 4.85 1.30
N GLY A 65 -4.44 4.63 0.01
CA GLY A 65 -4.40 3.29 -0.58
C GLY A 65 -3.27 2.43 -0.02
N TYR A 66 -2.08 3.03 0.19
CA TYR A 66 -0.97 2.33 0.84
C TYR A 66 -1.29 1.99 2.29
N ALA A 67 -1.90 2.90 3.04
CA ALA A 67 -2.36 2.68 4.41
C ALA A 67 -3.40 1.56 4.48
N ILE A 68 -4.39 1.55 3.60
CA ILE A 68 -5.39 0.46 3.52
C ILE A 68 -4.72 -0.87 3.18
N SER A 69 -3.68 -0.88 2.36
CA SER A 69 -2.92 -2.11 2.09
C SER A 69 -2.21 -2.65 3.34
N GLN A 70 -1.66 -1.76 4.18
CA GLN A 70 -1.08 -2.13 5.48
C GLN A 70 -2.15 -2.69 6.42
N LEU A 71 -3.32 -2.05 6.50
CA LEU A 71 -4.44 -2.52 7.30
C LEU A 71 -4.91 -3.92 6.89
N LYS A 72 -5.04 -4.16 5.57
CA LYS A 72 -5.36 -5.50 5.04
C LYS A 72 -4.32 -6.54 5.46
N ARG A 73 -3.02 -6.21 5.41
CA ARG A 73 -1.94 -7.10 5.86
C ARG A 73 -2.05 -7.38 7.36
N ILE A 74 -2.25 -6.38 8.20
CA ILE A 74 -2.43 -6.54 9.64
C ILE A 74 -3.59 -7.50 9.93
N ARG A 75 -4.76 -7.28 9.31
CA ARG A 75 -5.95 -8.14 9.47
C ARG A 75 -5.66 -9.59 9.00
N THR A 76 -5.00 -9.76 7.87
CA THR A 76 -4.69 -11.07 7.31
C THR A 76 -3.67 -11.83 8.16
N HIS A 77 -2.58 -11.16 8.57
CA HIS A 77 -1.55 -11.77 9.41
C HIS A 77 -2.11 -12.13 10.79
N ARG A 78 -2.92 -11.25 11.40
CA ARG A 78 -3.61 -11.56 12.67
C ARG A 78 -4.50 -12.79 12.53
N ARG A 79 -5.28 -12.91 11.45
CA ARG A 79 -6.09 -14.11 11.21
C ARG A 79 -5.23 -15.36 11.12
N TRP A 80 -4.08 -15.31 10.46
CA TRP A 80 -3.15 -16.43 10.39
C TRP A 80 -2.47 -16.76 11.71
N LEU A 81 -2.26 -15.76 12.59
CA LEU A 81 -1.77 -15.99 13.95
C LEU A 81 -2.80 -16.71 14.81
N LEU A 82 -4.06 -16.27 14.75
CA LEU A 82 -5.14 -16.81 15.59
C LEU A 82 -5.71 -18.13 15.05
N THR A 83 -5.85 -18.22 13.73
CA THR A 83 -6.48 -19.36 13.05
C THR A 83 -5.69 -19.72 11.79
N PRO A 84 -4.50 -20.33 11.95
CA PRO A 84 -3.67 -20.66 10.80
C PRO A 84 -4.34 -21.75 9.94
N PRO A 85 -4.26 -21.65 8.60
CA PRO A 85 -4.67 -22.71 7.71
C PRO A 85 -3.90 -24.01 8.02
N LYS A 86 -4.61 -25.11 8.18
CA LYS A 86 -4.02 -26.41 8.60
C LYS A 86 -3.48 -27.23 7.44
N ALA A 87 -4.13 -27.16 6.28
CA ALA A 87 -3.79 -27.94 5.09
C ALA A 87 -4.05 -27.12 3.82
N PRO A 88 -3.40 -27.47 2.69
CA PRO A 88 -3.72 -26.89 1.40
C PRO A 88 -5.17 -27.22 1.02
N PRO A 89 -5.93 -26.26 0.44
CA PRO A 89 -7.30 -26.52 0.01
C PRO A 89 -7.32 -27.54 -1.13
N GLN A 90 -8.26 -28.46 -1.05
CA GLN A 90 -8.52 -29.46 -2.09
C GLN A 90 -9.73 -29.04 -2.93
N ARG A 91 -9.79 -29.46 -4.18
CA ARG A 91 -10.95 -29.19 -5.05
C ARG A 91 -12.25 -29.77 -4.49
N ALA A 92 -12.16 -30.95 -3.88
CA ALA A 92 -13.28 -31.62 -3.22
C ALA A 92 -13.92 -30.77 -2.09
N ASP A 93 -13.13 -29.95 -1.38
CA ASP A 93 -13.64 -29.07 -0.30
C ASP A 93 -14.64 -28.04 -0.84
N PHE A 94 -14.65 -27.82 -2.15
CA PHE A 94 -15.50 -26.85 -2.86
C PHE A 94 -16.55 -27.54 -3.76
N GLY A 95 -16.70 -28.87 -3.66
CA GLY A 95 -17.59 -29.63 -4.52
C GLY A 95 -17.16 -29.71 -5.98
N LEU A 96 -15.87 -29.51 -6.26
CA LEU A 96 -15.30 -29.51 -7.60
C LEU A 96 -14.70 -30.89 -7.92
N PRO A 97 -14.78 -31.36 -9.19
CA PRO A 97 -14.09 -32.58 -9.62
C PRO A 97 -12.58 -32.42 -9.53
N GLU A 98 -11.85 -33.54 -9.50
CA GLU A 98 -10.38 -33.54 -9.34
C GLU A 98 -9.68 -32.70 -10.43
N HIS A 99 -10.16 -32.77 -11.66
CA HIS A 99 -9.62 -32.02 -12.78
C HIS A 99 -10.47 -30.79 -13.12
N LEU A 100 -9.82 -29.78 -13.72
CA LEU A 100 -10.50 -28.59 -14.17
C LEU A 100 -11.54 -28.93 -15.23
N SER A 101 -12.81 -28.66 -14.95
CA SER A 101 -13.93 -28.94 -15.85
C SER A 101 -14.24 -27.80 -16.81
N VAL A 102 -13.70 -26.61 -16.57
CA VAL A 102 -13.89 -25.43 -17.43
C VAL A 102 -12.52 -24.88 -17.82
N PRO A 103 -12.26 -24.64 -19.12
CA PRO A 103 -11.00 -24.03 -19.57
C PRO A 103 -10.71 -22.70 -18.90
N ARG A 104 -9.42 -22.40 -18.67
CA ARG A 104 -9.00 -21.19 -17.91
C ARG A 104 -9.42 -19.89 -18.57
N ASP A 105 -9.38 -19.83 -19.89
CA ASP A 105 -9.80 -18.69 -20.70
C ASP A 105 -11.30 -18.42 -20.55
N GLN A 106 -12.12 -19.47 -20.56
CA GLN A 106 -13.56 -19.36 -20.36
C GLN A 106 -13.92 -18.94 -18.93
N LEU A 107 -13.17 -19.43 -17.94
CA LEU A 107 -13.32 -18.96 -16.54
C LEU A 107 -13.04 -17.48 -16.42
N GLY A 108 -11.94 -16.99 -17.00
CA GLY A 108 -11.56 -15.59 -16.98
C GLY A 108 -12.57 -14.67 -17.67
N ALA A 109 -13.09 -15.11 -18.82
CA ALA A 109 -14.13 -14.38 -19.56
C ALA A 109 -15.42 -14.28 -18.74
N ALA A 110 -15.90 -15.39 -18.18
CA ALA A 110 -17.11 -15.43 -17.36
C ALA A 110 -16.97 -14.61 -16.07
N GLU A 111 -15.80 -14.62 -15.41
CA GLU A 111 -15.52 -13.77 -14.25
C GLU A 111 -15.59 -12.28 -14.60
N THR A 112 -15.01 -11.89 -15.73
CA THR A 112 -15.04 -10.49 -16.19
C THR A 112 -16.46 -10.02 -16.46
N LEU A 113 -17.30 -10.84 -17.04
CA LEU A 113 -18.73 -10.53 -17.30
C LEU A 113 -19.50 -10.38 -15.98
N LEU A 114 -19.31 -11.31 -15.04
CA LEU A 114 -19.93 -11.26 -13.72
C LEU A 114 -19.52 -9.99 -12.93
N GLU A 115 -18.26 -9.60 -13.01
CA GLU A 115 -17.75 -8.38 -12.35
C GLU A 115 -18.32 -7.10 -12.95
N ARG A 116 -18.66 -7.10 -14.23
CA ARG A 116 -19.31 -5.97 -14.91
C ARG A 116 -20.81 -5.88 -14.66
N GLY A 117 -21.42 -6.88 -14.01
CA GLY A 117 -22.86 -6.95 -13.80
C GLY A 117 -23.66 -7.14 -15.09
N GLU A 118 -23.01 -7.63 -16.15
CA GLU A 118 -23.68 -7.91 -17.41
C GLU A 118 -24.58 -9.15 -17.26
N PRO A 119 -25.82 -9.13 -17.83
CA PRO A 119 -26.69 -10.29 -17.78
C PRO A 119 -26.04 -11.44 -18.53
N ILE A 120 -25.74 -12.51 -17.81
CA ILE A 120 -25.16 -13.72 -18.38
C ILE A 120 -26.26 -14.79 -18.40
N ASP A 121 -26.68 -15.19 -19.57
CA ASP A 121 -27.60 -16.31 -19.75
C ASP A 121 -26.85 -17.65 -19.66
N LEU A 122 -26.47 -18.03 -18.42
CA LEU A 122 -25.80 -19.27 -18.12
C LEU A 122 -26.64 -20.13 -17.18
N PRO A 123 -26.66 -21.45 -17.36
CA PRO A 123 -27.33 -22.35 -16.45
C PRO A 123 -26.88 -22.17 -15.00
N ALA A 124 -27.81 -22.22 -14.04
CA ALA A 124 -27.54 -22.01 -12.61
C ALA A 124 -26.44 -22.99 -12.07
N ASN A 125 -26.40 -24.21 -12.55
CA ASN A 125 -25.37 -25.20 -12.21
C ASN A 125 -23.99 -24.75 -12.68
N PHE A 126 -23.88 -24.11 -13.84
CA PHE A 126 -22.61 -23.59 -14.34
C PHE A 126 -22.12 -22.38 -13.50
N LEU A 127 -23.03 -21.49 -13.13
CA LEU A 127 -22.72 -20.37 -12.22
C LEU A 127 -22.21 -20.87 -10.86
N ALA A 128 -22.81 -21.93 -10.32
CA ALA A 128 -22.35 -22.57 -9.09
C ALA A 128 -20.93 -23.14 -9.21
N VAL A 129 -20.59 -23.77 -10.36
CA VAL A 129 -19.24 -24.26 -10.63
C VAL A 129 -18.24 -23.12 -10.75
N LEU A 130 -18.60 -22.03 -11.44
CA LEU A 130 -17.74 -20.83 -11.54
C LEU A 130 -17.45 -20.23 -10.17
N ASP A 131 -18.46 -20.08 -9.31
CA ASP A 131 -18.27 -19.58 -7.94
C ASP A 131 -17.40 -20.53 -7.11
N ALA A 132 -17.61 -21.83 -7.21
CA ALA A 132 -16.78 -22.83 -6.53
C ALA A 132 -15.31 -22.78 -7.00
N GLU A 133 -15.06 -22.64 -8.30
CA GLU A 133 -13.72 -22.45 -8.87
C GLU A 133 -13.05 -21.16 -8.38
N ARG A 134 -13.81 -20.05 -8.32
CA ARG A 134 -13.33 -18.78 -7.80
C ARG A 134 -12.93 -18.89 -6.33
N ARG A 135 -13.77 -19.50 -5.50
CA ARG A 135 -13.50 -19.75 -4.08
C ARG A 135 -12.28 -20.65 -3.88
N TYR A 136 -12.18 -21.75 -4.62
CA TYR A 136 -11.01 -22.64 -4.57
C TYR A 136 -9.72 -21.92 -4.94
N ARG A 137 -9.71 -21.16 -6.05
CA ARG A 137 -8.53 -20.38 -6.46
C ARG A 137 -8.16 -19.30 -5.44
N GLY A 138 -9.17 -18.67 -4.82
CA GLY A 138 -8.98 -17.73 -3.72
C GLY A 138 -8.29 -18.39 -2.53
N ALA A 139 -8.81 -19.53 -2.08
CA ALA A 139 -8.23 -20.30 -0.97
C ALA A 139 -6.82 -20.81 -1.28
N LYS A 140 -6.56 -21.26 -2.51
CA LYS A 140 -5.24 -21.69 -2.96
C LYS A 140 -4.22 -20.54 -2.93
N ARG A 141 -4.59 -19.35 -3.41
CA ARG A 141 -3.75 -18.15 -3.32
C ARG A 141 -3.48 -17.77 -1.86
N GLU A 142 -4.51 -17.81 -1.02
CA GLU A 142 -4.34 -17.53 0.42
C GLU A 142 -3.39 -18.51 1.08
N TRP A 143 -3.51 -19.82 0.79
CA TRP A 143 -2.58 -20.82 1.28
C TRP A 143 -1.14 -20.53 0.85
N GLN A 144 -0.92 -20.20 -0.41
CA GLN A 144 0.41 -19.88 -0.93
C GLN A 144 1.00 -18.61 -0.23
N GLN A 145 0.17 -17.59 -0.03
CA GLN A 145 0.56 -16.37 0.69
C GLN A 145 0.89 -16.67 2.16
N PHE A 146 0.09 -17.49 2.83
CA PHE A 146 0.36 -17.94 4.20
C PHE A 146 1.69 -18.70 4.30
N GLN A 147 1.95 -19.65 3.39
CA GLN A 147 3.21 -20.40 3.36
C GLN A 147 4.42 -19.48 3.11
N SER A 148 4.28 -18.52 2.20
CA SER A 148 5.30 -17.52 1.92
C SER A 148 5.57 -16.66 3.15
N TRP A 149 4.52 -16.10 3.78
CA TRP A 149 4.64 -15.33 5.00
C TRP A 149 5.31 -16.13 6.12
N ARG A 150 4.91 -17.38 6.35
CA ARG A 150 5.48 -18.24 7.39
C ARG A 150 6.98 -18.49 7.18
N ARG A 151 7.41 -18.70 5.92
CA ARG A 151 8.82 -18.96 5.59
C ARG A 151 9.72 -17.74 5.68
N HIS A 152 9.20 -16.57 5.33
CA HIS A 152 10.00 -15.34 5.22
C HIS A 152 9.78 -14.38 6.40
N ARG A 153 9.15 -14.83 7.49
CA ARG A 153 9.00 -14.03 8.69
C ARG A 153 10.36 -13.69 9.30
N ASN A 154 10.57 -12.40 9.54
CA ASN A 154 11.68 -11.95 10.36
C ASN A 154 11.44 -12.37 11.82
N PRO A 155 12.37 -13.08 12.50
CA PRO A 155 12.16 -13.59 13.87
C PRO A 155 11.81 -12.51 14.90
N ALA A 156 12.49 -11.35 14.85
CA ALA A 156 12.20 -10.24 15.77
C ALA A 156 10.77 -9.69 15.59
N ARG A 157 10.30 -9.59 14.32
CA ARG A 157 8.90 -9.22 14.05
C ARG A 157 7.91 -10.29 14.51
N ALA A 158 8.27 -11.56 14.34
CA ALA A 158 7.44 -12.66 14.77
C ALA A 158 7.23 -12.66 16.29
N ALA A 159 8.25 -12.28 17.07
CA ALA A 159 8.15 -12.13 18.52
C ALA A 159 7.14 -11.02 18.91
N LEU A 160 7.27 -9.83 18.30
CA LEU A 160 6.33 -8.72 18.53
C LEU A 160 4.89 -9.07 18.11
N GLU A 161 4.72 -9.73 16.96
CA GLU A 161 3.40 -10.20 16.52
C GLU A 161 2.78 -11.21 17.50
N ALA A 162 3.58 -12.10 18.07
CA ALA A 162 3.11 -13.07 19.06
C ALA A 162 2.72 -12.41 20.39
N GLU A 163 3.48 -11.40 20.82
CA GLU A 163 3.24 -10.65 22.05
C GLU A 163 1.99 -9.75 21.93
N HIS A 164 1.88 -8.99 20.84
CA HIS A 164 0.82 -7.97 20.68
C HIS A 164 -0.38 -8.46 19.86
N GLY A 165 -0.29 -9.65 19.26
CA GLY A 165 -1.35 -10.27 18.48
C GLY A 165 -1.53 -9.67 17.08
N TYR A 166 -0.65 -8.78 16.62
CA TYR A 166 -0.63 -8.19 15.26
C TYR A 166 0.74 -7.59 14.89
N ASP A 167 0.96 -7.28 13.61
CA ASP A 167 2.21 -6.67 13.14
C ASP A 167 2.27 -5.17 13.48
N THR A 168 2.96 -4.84 14.55
CA THR A 168 3.12 -3.49 15.08
C THR A 168 3.94 -2.58 14.16
N LYS A 169 4.88 -3.12 13.35
CA LYS A 169 5.61 -2.34 12.36
C LYS A 169 4.67 -1.86 11.23
N HIS A 170 3.75 -2.71 10.79
CA HIS A 170 2.73 -2.29 9.80
C HIS A 170 1.77 -1.27 10.40
N ALA A 171 1.47 -1.38 11.72
CA ALA A 171 0.66 -0.38 12.42
C ALA A 171 1.31 1.00 12.45
N LEU A 172 2.59 1.08 12.81
CA LEU A 172 3.35 2.34 12.74
C LEU A 172 3.27 2.94 11.34
N HIS A 173 3.53 2.14 10.28
CA HIS A 173 3.49 2.64 8.91
C HIS A 173 2.10 3.11 8.48
N LEU A 174 1.04 2.40 8.89
CA LEU A 174 -0.35 2.76 8.64
C LEU A 174 -0.67 4.15 9.22
N VAL A 175 -0.40 4.34 10.51
CA VAL A 175 -0.69 5.59 11.21
C VAL A 175 0.13 6.74 10.64
N ARG A 176 1.43 6.53 10.42
CA ARG A 176 2.34 7.53 9.85
C ARG A 176 1.86 8.00 8.47
N LEU A 177 1.52 7.09 7.57
CA LEU A 177 1.07 7.43 6.22
C LEU A 177 -0.24 8.22 6.23
N LEU A 178 -1.21 7.84 7.06
CA LEU A 178 -2.47 8.57 7.15
C LEU A 178 -2.26 9.98 7.70
N ARG A 179 -1.46 10.15 8.76
CA ARG A 179 -1.14 11.47 9.32
C ARG A 179 -0.41 12.35 8.31
N MET A 180 0.61 11.83 7.63
CA MET A 180 1.35 12.56 6.60
C MET A 180 0.45 12.93 5.42
N GLY A 181 -0.40 12.02 4.98
CA GLY A 181 -1.36 12.31 3.90
C GLY A 181 -2.32 13.44 4.24
N ALA A 182 -2.88 13.44 5.44
CA ALA A 182 -3.75 14.52 5.93
C ALA A 182 -2.99 15.86 6.05
N GLU A 183 -1.75 15.83 6.54
CA GLU A 183 -0.88 17.01 6.67
C GLU A 183 -0.60 17.64 5.30
N ILE A 184 -0.16 16.85 4.32
CA ILE A 184 0.08 17.34 2.95
C ILE A 184 -1.18 17.97 2.35
N LEU A 185 -2.32 17.30 2.47
CA LEU A 185 -3.58 17.77 1.90
C LEU A 185 -4.07 19.09 2.52
N ARG A 186 -3.77 19.34 3.80
CA ARG A 186 -4.16 20.57 4.50
C ARG A 186 -3.22 21.71 4.26
N THR A 187 -1.92 21.44 4.27
CA THR A 187 -0.89 22.46 4.37
C THR A 187 -0.05 22.63 3.11
N GLY A 188 -0.11 21.68 2.17
CA GLY A 188 0.81 21.63 1.04
C GLY A 188 2.27 21.37 1.44
N ALA A 189 2.49 20.80 2.63
CA ALA A 189 3.81 20.49 3.17
C ALA A 189 3.73 19.22 4.02
N VAL A 190 4.88 18.64 4.36
CA VAL A 190 4.98 17.54 5.32
C VAL A 190 6.29 17.60 6.08
N GLN A 191 6.23 17.32 7.36
CA GLN A 191 7.41 17.15 8.19
C GLN A 191 7.86 15.69 8.14
N VAL A 192 8.89 15.38 7.35
CA VAL A 192 9.45 14.02 7.23
C VAL A 192 10.06 13.59 8.55
N ARG A 193 10.77 14.47 9.25
CA ARG A 193 11.12 14.30 10.67
C ARG A 193 9.87 14.51 11.50
N ARG A 194 9.22 13.40 11.83
CA ARG A 194 7.90 13.41 12.46
C ARG A 194 7.94 14.01 13.88
N PRO A 195 7.12 15.05 14.19
CA PRO A 195 6.99 15.57 15.55
C PRO A 195 6.35 14.56 16.50
N ASP A 196 5.52 13.66 15.98
CA ASP A 196 4.87 12.55 16.69
C ASP A 196 5.71 11.26 16.70
N ARG A 197 7.04 11.37 16.51
CA ARG A 197 7.96 10.22 16.43
C ARG A 197 7.86 9.28 17.62
N ASP A 198 7.81 9.82 18.82
CA ASP A 198 7.83 9.01 20.04
C ASP A 198 6.53 8.20 20.19
N GLU A 199 5.38 8.78 19.84
CA GLU A 199 4.12 8.05 19.79
C GLU A 199 4.15 6.95 18.71
N LEU A 200 4.68 7.26 17.52
CA LEU A 200 4.83 6.27 16.45
C LEU A 200 5.74 5.11 16.87
N LEU A 201 6.82 5.37 17.61
CA LEU A 201 7.68 4.32 18.18
C LEU A 201 6.94 3.52 19.25
N ALA A 202 6.18 4.17 20.13
CA ALA A 202 5.35 3.47 21.12
C ALA A 202 4.32 2.54 20.44
N ILE A 203 3.70 2.95 19.32
CA ILE A 203 2.82 2.08 18.51
C ILE A 203 3.59 0.87 17.98
N ARG A 204 4.82 1.07 17.49
CA ARG A 204 5.69 -0.03 17.04
C ARG A 204 6.01 -1.00 18.17
N ASP A 205 6.13 -0.51 19.38
CA ASP A 205 6.45 -1.28 20.57
C ASP A 205 5.17 -1.81 21.28
N GLY A 206 4.02 -1.73 20.59
CA GLY A 206 2.77 -2.38 21.02
C GLY A 206 1.89 -1.58 21.98
N ALA A 207 2.11 -0.26 22.13
CA ALA A 207 1.32 0.57 23.03
C ALA A 207 -0.19 0.61 22.71
N TRP A 208 -0.58 0.32 21.47
CA TRP A 208 -1.98 0.25 21.09
C TRP A 208 -2.46 -1.20 21.04
N ALA A 209 -3.60 -1.47 21.67
CA ALA A 209 -4.34 -2.71 21.45
C ALA A 209 -4.86 -2.76 19.99
N TYR A 210 -5.09 -3.97 19.47
CA TYR A 210 -5.56 -4.16 18.11
C TYR A 210 -6.82 -3.35 17.78
N ASP A 211 -7.83 -3.39 18.66
CA ASP A 211 -9.10 -2.70 18.43
C ASP A 211 -8.93 -1.17 18.47
N THR A 212 -8.03 -0.67 19.33
CA THR A 212 -7.62 0.75 19.36
C THR A 212 -6.95 1.15 18.05
N LEU A 213 -6.06 0.31 17.51
CA LEU A 213 -5.44 0.54 16.21
C LEU A 213 -6.48 0.64 15.09
N ILE A 214 -7.45 -0.28 15.05
CA ILE A 214 -8.49 -0.29 14.01
C ILE A 214 -9.34 0.98 14.09
N ALA A 215 -9.84 1.35 15.26
CA ALA A 215 -10.66 2.55 15.45
C ALA A 215 -9.90 3.83 15.04
N ASN A 216 -8.64 3.97 15.47
CA ASN A 216 -7.81 5.11 15.09
C ASN A 216 -7.49 5.13 13.58
N ALA A 217 -7.24 3.98 12.97
CA ALA A 217 -6.98 3.89 11.53
C ALA A 217 -8.20 4.34 10.70
N GLU A 218 -9.40 3.95 11.11
CA GLU A 218 -10.65 4.36 10.46
C GLU A 218 -10.90 5.88 10.63
N ALA A 219 -10.67 6.41 11.83
CA ALA A 219 -10.78 7.85 12.09
C ALA A 219 -9.77 8.66 11.27
N LEU A 220 -8.50 8.23 11.24
CA LEU A 220 -7.46 8.88 10.44
C LEU A 220 -7.73 8.78 8.93
N HIS A 221 -8.30 7.68 8.46
CA HIS A 221 -8.68 7.55 7.06
C HIS A 221 -9.82 8.51 6.69
N ALA A 222 -10.83 8.64 7.54
CA ALA A 222 -11.91 9.62 7.36
C ALA A 222 -11.35 11.06 7.37
N ASP A 223 -10.36 11.32 8.20
CA ASP A 223 -9.64 12.60 8.28
C ASP A 223 -8.89 12.94 6.98
N VAL A 224 -8.18 11.98 6.38
CA VAL A 224 -7.55 12.13 5.05
C VAL A 224 -8.61 12.47 3.98
N GLN A 225 -9.76 11.81 4.01
CA GLN A 225 -10.84 12.09 3.08
C GLN A 225 -11.41 13.50 3.25
N ALA A 226 -11.58 13.96 4.49
CA ALA A 226 -12.04 15.31 4.79
C ALA A 226 -11.01 16.36 4.35
N ALA A 227 -9.73 16.13 4.65
CA ALA A 227 -8.64 16.99 4.22
C ALA A 227 -8.56 17.11 2.69
N ALA A 228 -8.77 16.01 1.95
CA ALA A 228 -8.76 16.02 0.49
C ALA A 228 -9.90 16.87 -0.11
N ARG A 229 -11.10 16.83 0.49
CA ARG A 229 -12.23 17.65 0.05
C ARG A 229 -11.98 19.14 0.27
N ALA A 230 -11.29 19.51 1.35
CA ALA A 230 -10.99 20.89 1.71
C ALA A 230 -9.67 21.41 1.12
N SER A 231 -8.87 20.54 0.52
CA SER A 231 -7.53 20.88 0.05
C SER A 231 -7.55 21.90 -1.09
N ALA A 232 -6.66 22.88 -1.01
CA ALA A 232 -6.37 23.84 -2.09
C ALA A 232 -5.39 23.30 -3.14
N LEU A 233 -4.82 22.11 -2.93
CA LEU A 233 -3.91 21.49 -3.89
C LEU A 233 -4.64 21.16 -5.21
N PRO A 234 -3.93 21.16 -6.36
CA PRO A 234 -4.49 20.72 -7.62
C PRO A 234 -4.86 19.22 -7.57
N ASP A 235 -5.79 18.79 -8.38
CA ASP A 235 -6.21 17.39 -8.43
C ASP A 235 -5.06 16.46 -8.89
N ARG A 236 -4.19 16.98 -9.77
CA ARG A 236 -2.98 16.30 -10.28
C ARG A 236 -1.83 17.29 -10.39
N ALA A 237 -0.61 16.81 -10.28
CA ALA A 237 0.58 17.57 -10.64
C ALA A 237 0.51 17.97 -12.15
N ASP A 238 1.05 19.12 -12.48
CA ASP A 238 1.15 19.60 -13.87
C ASP A 238 2.24 18.81 -14.60
N GLU A 239 1.83 17.82 -15.38
CA GLU A 239 2.75 16.92 -16.09
C GLU A 239 3.62 17.69 -17.09
N ALA A 240 3.09 18.71 -17.78
CA ALA A 240 3.87 19.50 -18.74
C ALA A 240 5.00 20.29 -18.07
N ARG A 241 4.74 20.86 -16.90
CA ARG A 241 5.79 21.53 -16.09
C ARG A 241 6.85 20.57 -15.58
N LEU A 242 6.43 19.38 -15.18
CA LEU A 242 7.35 18.35 -14.69
C LEU A 242 8.19 17.74 -15.83
N ASP A 243 7.64 17.62 -17.02
CA ASP A 243 8.40 17.20 -18.21
C ASP A 243 9.45 18.27 -18.58
N ALA A 244 9.09 19.56 -18.61
CA ALA A 244 10.04 20.64 -18.82
C ALA A 244 11.14 20.69 -17.74
N LEU A 245 10.79 20.45 -16.47
CA LEU A 245 11.77 20.31 -15.39
C LEU A 245 12.72 19.14 -15.67
N CYS A 246 12.18 18.00 -16.11
CA CYS A 246 12.97 16.81 -16.42
C CYS A 246 14.00 17.10 -17.54
N GLU A 247 13.60 17.80 -18.60
CA GLU A 247 14.48 18.22 -19.66
C GLU A 247 15.63 19.09 -19.13
N THR A 248 15.33 20.10 -18.31
CA THR A 248 16.36 20.97 -17.72
C THR A 248 17.31 20.28 -16.75
N ILE A 249 16.97 19.10 -16.26
CA ILE A 249 17.83 18.31 -15.36
C ILE A 249 18.72 17.35 -16.14
N VAL A 250 18.24 16.86 -17.29
CA VAL A 250 18.95 15.87 -18.13
C VAL A 250 19.95 16.53 -19.08
N ASP A 251 19.67 17.78 -19.53
CA ASP A 251 20.58 18.58 -20.34
C ASP A 251 21.72 19.19 -19.48
#